data_0afad12a8336208a347389ae5216ce38
#
_entry.id   0afad12a8336208a347389ae5216ce38
#
_cell.length_a   1.000
_cell.length_b   1.000
_cell.length_c   1.000
_cell.angle_alpha   90.00
_cell.angle_beta   90.00
_cell.angle_gamma   90.00
#
_symmetry.space_group_name_H-M   'P 1'
#
loop_
_entity.id
_entity.type
_entity.pdbx_description
1 polymer ?
#
loop_
_entity_poly.entity_id
_entity_poly.type
_entity_poly.pdbx_seq_one_letter_code
_entity_poly.pdbx_strand_id
1 'polypeptide(L)'
;MSVSAEIVCLAAPIADVALVELADVLVDCVAGGASVSFMSPFSHDQAFRFFRKVAGSVAAGDTVLLAAKLDGKICGTVQLGLDTPPNQSHRADVKKMLVHRSARGRGIGAALMVQVEEEARRRGRWLVVLDTVPGENGHRLYFRSGWQQTGIVPDYALFPDGRLCDTAIMWKRLDR
;
A
#
# COMPACT_ATOMS: atom_id res chain seq x y z
N MET A 1 23.02 -16.42 -2.49
CA MET A 1 22.91 -15.17 -1.72
C MET A 1 21.46 -14.70 -1.83
N SER A 2 20.76 -14.52 -0.72
CA SER A 2 19.37 -14.01 -0.75
C SER A 2 19.46 -12.52 -1.06
N VAL A 3 19.01 -12.10 -2.25
CA VAL A 3 18.89 -10.70 -2.59
C VAL A 3 17.73 -10.14 -1.77
N SER A 4 18.05 -9.28 -0.81
CA SER A 4 17.01 -8.56 -0.06
C SER A 4 16.51 -7.39 -0.90
N ALA A 5 15.20 -7.15 -0.90
CA ALA A 5 14.65 -5.97 -1.57
C ALA A 5 15.08 -4.69 -0.85
N GLU A 6 15.48 -3.69 -1.61
CA GLU A 6 15.73 -2.34 -1.12
C GLU A 6 14.41 -1.58 -1.00
N ILE A 7 14.13 -0.97 0.14
CA ILE A 7 12.96 -0.09 0.32
C ILE A 7 13.40 1.35 0.17
N VAL A 8 12.77 2.07 -0.75
CA VAL A 8 13.06 3.47 -1.05
C VAL A 8 11.83 4.34 -0.89
N CYS A 9 12.01 5.56 -0.38
CA CYS A 9 10.98 6.59 -0.38
C CYS A 9 11.10 7.38 -1.70
N LEU A 10 10.05 7.38 -2.50
CA LEU A 10 10.01 8.09 -3.77
C LEU A 10 9.65 9.56 -3.52
N ALA A 11 10.61 10.45 -3.77
CA ALA A 11 10.44 11.89 -3.68
C ALA A 11 9.97 12.48 -5.02
N ALA A 12 9.21 13.59 -4.95
CA ALA A 12 8.85 14.35 -6.15
C ALA A 12 10.05 15.15 -6.70
N PRO A 13 10.19 15.28 -8.03
CA PRO A 13 9.38 14.66 -9.07
C PRO A 13 9.67 13.17 -9.24
N ILE A 14 8.62 12.34 -9.32
CA ILE A 14 8.79 10.90 -9.55
C ILE A 14 8.98 10.66 -11.04
N ALA A 15 10.06 9.98 -11.40
CA ALA A 15 10.38 9.68 -12.80
C ALA A 15 9.35 8.76 -13.46
N ASP A 16 9.06 8.98 -14.74
CA ASP A 16 8.07 8.19 -15.49
C ASP A 16 8.39 6.69 -15.49
N VAL A 17 9.66 6.30 -15.52
CA VAL A 17 10.06 4.89 -15.41
C VAL A 17 9.57 4.25 -14.11
N ALA A 18 9.65 4.98 -12.99
CA ALA A 18 9.14 4.49 -11.71
C ALA A 18 7.60 4.39 -11.71
N LEU A 19 6.91 5.34 -12.37
CA LEU A 19 5.45 5.30 -12.52
C LEU A 19 5.00 4.10 -13.37
N VAL A 20 5.75 3.76 -14.42
CA VAL A 20 5.51 2.57 -15.25
C VAL A 20 5.68 1.30 -14.43
N GLU A 21 6.77 1.17 -13.68
CA GLU A 21 7.02 0.00 -12.84
C GLU A 21 5.99 -0.16 -11.70
N LEU A 22 5.54 0.95 -11.09
CA LEU A 22 4.46 0.95 -10.12
C LEU A 22 3.13 0.51 -10.76
N ALA A 23 2.86 0.95 -11.99
CA ALA A 23 1.69 0.54 -12.75
C ALA A 23 1.71 -0.97 -13.05
N ASP A 24 2.88 -1.53 -13.42
CA ASP A 24 3.06 -2.99 -13.60
C ASP A 24 2.66 -3.76 -12.34
N VAL A 25 3.12 -3.30 -11.15
CA VAL A 25 2.77 -3.93 -9.87
C VAL A 25 1.26 -3.89 -9.61
N LEU A 26 0.61 -2.76 -9.86
CA LEU A 26 -0.82 -2.60 -9.63
C LEU A 26 -1.64 -3.47 -10.58
N VAL A 27 -1.31 -3.46 -11.88
CA VAL A 27 -1.98 -4.31 -12.90
C VAL A 27 -1.87 -5.78 -12.53
N ASP A 28 -0.66 -6.23 -12.15
CA ASP A 28 -0.45 -7.61 -11.71
C ASP A 28 -1.30 -7.99 -10.49
N CYS A 29 -1.40 -7.11 -9.49
CA CYS A 29 -2.20 -7.37 -8.30
C CYS A 29 -3.70 -7.45 -8.63
N VAL A 30 -4.23 -6.54 -9.46
CA VAL A 30 -5.65 -6.56 -9.89
C VAL A 30 -5.93 -7.81 -10.73
N ALA A 31 -5.06 -8.16 -11.66
CA ALA A 31 -5.18 -9.38 -12.45
C ALA A 31 -5.08 -10.65 -11.59
N GLY A 32 -4.40 -10.57 -10.45
CA GLY A 32 -4.33 -11.62 -9.43
C GLY A 32 -5.54 -11.68 -8.49
N GLY A 33 -6.57 -10.84 -8.70
CA GLY A 33 -7.80 -10.84 -7.92
C GLY A 33 -7.78 -9.98 -6.66
N ALA A 34 -6.75 -9.12 -6.46
CA ALA A 34 -6.69 -8.26 -5.28
C ALA A 34 -7.79 -7.19 -5.31
N SER A 35 -8.59 -7.09 -4.24
CA SER A 35 -9.56 -6.00 -4.05
C SER A 35 -8.83 -4.76 -3.55
N VAL A 36 -8.43 -3.90 -4.49
CA VAL A 36 -7.62 -2.70 -4.23
C VAL A 36 -8.17 -1.45 -4.93
N SER A 37 -9.49 -1.37 -5.01
CA SER A 37 -10.27 -0.26 -5.58
C SER A 37 -10.36 -0.24 -7.11
N PHE A 38 -10.01 -1.31 -7.80
CA PHE A 38 -10.06 -1.39 -9.26
C PHE A 38 -10.82 -2.63 -9.73
N MET A 39 -11.53 -2.49 -10.85
CA MET A 39 -12.35 -3.53 -11.45
C MET A 39 -11.71 -4.04 -12.74
N SER A 40 -11.91 -5.32 -13.05
CA SER A 40 -11.50 -5.90 -14.35
C SER A 40 -12.54 -5.55 -15.44
N PRO A 41 -12.10 -5.24 -16.67
CA PRO A 41 -10.70 -5.17 -17.15
C PRO A 41 -9.98 -3.92 -16.67
N PHE A 42 -8.71 -4.05 -16.28
CA PHE A 42 -7.90 -2.96 -15.76
C PHE A 42 -6.62 -2.81 -16.57
N SER A 43 -6.45 -1.67 -17.24
CA SER A 43 -5.34 -1.44 -18.15
C SER A 43 -4.13 -0.82 -17.46
N HIS A 44 -2.95 -1.00 -18.06
CA HIS A 44 -1.71 -0.36 -17.64
C HIS A 44 -1.83 1.18 -17.67
N ASP A 45 -2.50 1.74 -18.67
CA ASP A 45 -2.72 3.18 -18.78
C ASP A 45 -3.58 3.74 -17.60
N GLN A 46 -4.59 2.99 -17.16
CA GLN A 46 -5.36 3.36 -15.97
C GLN A 46 -4.49 3.33 -14.71
N ALA A 47 -3.63 2.32 -14.56
CA ALA A 47 -2.69 2.21 -13.44
C ALA A 47 -1.65 3.34 -13.46
N PHE A 48 -1.10 3.66 -14.63
CA PHE A 48 -0.17 4.76 -14.80
C PHE A 48 -0.80 6.11 -14.43
N ARG A 49 -2.02 6.39 -14.90
CA ARG A 49 -2.76 7.60 -14.51
C ARG A 49 -3.04 7.67 -13.02
N PHE A 50 -3.32 6.54 -12.38
CA PHE A 50 -3.46 6.48 -10.93
C PHE A 50 -2.18 6.91 -10.22
N PHE A 51 -1.03 6.34 -10.59
CA PHE A 51 0.24 6.70 -9.95
C PHE A 51 0.73 8.11 -10.30
N ARG A 52 0.36 8.66 -11.45
CA ARG A 52 0.58 10.10 -11.72
C ARG A 52 -0.19 11.00 -10.74
N LYS A 53 -1.42 10.64 -10.37
CA LYS A 53 -2.17 11.36 -9.33
C LYS A 53 -1.49 11.21 -7.96
N VAL A 54 -1.02 10.01 -7.63
CA VAL A 54 -0.25 9.77 -6.40
C VAL A 54 1.03 10.61 -6.38
N ALA A 55 1.75 10.72 -7.49
CA ALA A 55 2.93 11.59 -7.58
C ALA A 55 2.61 13.06 -7.31
N GLY A 56 1.45 13.56 -7.76
CA GLY A 56 0.94 14.89 -7.39
C GLY A 56 0.69 15.03 -5.90
N SER A 57 0.11 14.02 -5.26
CA SER A 57 -0.11 13.98 -3.80
C SER A 57 1.21 13.92 -3.02
N VAL A 58 2.22 13.22 -3.54
CA VAL A 58 3.58 13.23 -2.97
C VAL A 58 4.20 14.62 -3.05
N ALA A 59 4.06 15.29 -4.20
CA ALA A 59 4.57 16.65 -4.39
C ALA A 59 3.89 17.67 -3.47
N ALA A 60 2.59 17.47 -3.17
CA ALA A 60 1.84 18.29 -2.22
C ALA A 60 2.19 18.00 -0.74
N GLY A 61 2.89 16.90 -0.46
CA GLY A 61 3.19 16.46 0.92
C GLY A 61 2.05 15.68 1.59
N ASP A 62 0.99 15.34 0.85
CA ASP A 62 -0.20 14.63 1.36
C ASP A 62 -0.02 13.12 1.41
N THR A 63 1.00 12.60 0.72
CA THR A 63 1.27 11.16 0.63
C THR A 63 2.77 10.88 0.68
N VAL A 64 3.17 9.87 1.45
CA VAL A 64 4.47 9.21 1.32
C VAL A 64 4.29 7.98 0.47
N LEU A 65 5.11 7.83 -0.56
CA LEU A 65 5.12 6.67 -1.44
C LEU A 65 6.41 5.89 -1.27
N LEU A 66 6.31 4.67 -0.78
CA LEU A 66 7.43 3.74 -0.66
C LEU A 66 7.39 2.72 -1.78
N ALA A 67 8.56 2.37 -2.30
CA ALA A 67 8.74 1.31 -3.28
C ALA A 67 9.76 0.29 -2.80
N ALA A 68 9.48 -0.98 -3.03
CA ALA A 68 10.43 -2.08 -2.87
C ALA A 68 11.06 -2.40 -4.21
N LYS A 69 12.39 -2.37 -4.28
CA LYS A 69 13.17 -2.71 -5.48
C LYS A 69 13.90 -4.04 -5.31
N LEU A 70 13.80 -4.88 -6.32
CA LEU A 70 14.56 -6.10 -6.46
C LEU A 70 15.35 -6.02 -7.77
N ASP A 71 16.65 -6.18 -7.71
CA ASP A 71 17.55 -6.01 -8.87
C ASP A 71 17.34 -4.67 -9.62
N GLY A 72 17.10 -3.60 -8.85
CA GLY A 72 16.88 -2.24 -9.37
C GLY A 72 15.46 -1.95 -9.88
N LYS A 73 14.58 -2.97 -10.05
CA LYS A 73 13.21 -2.82 -10.54
C LYS A 73 12.20 -2.81 -9.39
N ILE A 74 11.19 -1.95 -9.46
CA ILE A 74 10.11 -1.90 -8.46
C ILE A 74 9.26 -3.16 -8.56
N CYS A 75 9.10 -3.86 -7.42
CA CYS A 75 8.31 -5.07 -7.29
C CYS A 75 7.25 -5.00 -6.18
N GLY A 76 7.20 -3.91 -5.44
CA GLY A 76 6.19 -3.67 -4.40
C GLY A 76 6.10 -2.21 -4.03
N THR A 77 5.01 -1.83 -3.36
CA THR A 77 4.76 -0.45 -2.93
C THR A 77 3.81 -0.40 -1.75
N VAL A 78 3.87 0.71 -1.00
CA VAL A 78 2.87 1.09 0.01
C VAL A 78 2.78 2.62 0.08
N GLN A 79 1.61 3.13 0.39
CA GLN A 79 1.34 4.55 0.56
C GLN A 79 0.98 4.86 2.01
N LEU A 80 1.46 5.99 2.52
CA LEU A 80 1.03 6.59 3.77
C LEU A 80 0.30 7.90 3.46
N GLY A 81 -1.02 7.92 3.63
CA GLY A 81 -1.85 9.11 3.47
C GLY A 81 -1.77 10.00 4.70
N LEU A 82 -1.39 11.26 4.49
CA LEU A 82 -1.22 12.27 5.53
C LEU A 82 -2.31 13.35 5.49
N ASP A 83 -3.08 13.39 4.41
CA ASP A 83 -4.24 14.30 4.25
C ASP A 83 -5.40 13.81 5.12
N THR A 84 -5.31 14.19 6.39
CA THR A 84 -6.30 13.88 7.42
C THR A 84 -6.93 15.18 7.96
N PRO A 85 -8.20 15.15 8.43
CA PRO A 85 -8.81 16.32 9.05
C PRO A 85 -7.96 16.89 10.20
N PRO A 86 -8.05 18.21 10.49
CA PRO A 86 -7.21 18.85 11.51
C PRO A 86 -7.26 18.19 12.91
N ASN A 87 -8.41 17.62 13.29
CA ASN A 87 -8.57 16.90 14.56
C ASN A 87 -7.99 15.47 14.52
N GLN A 88 -7.41 15.05 13.41
CA GLN A 88 -6.78 13.74 13.20
C GLN A 88 -5.31 13.88 12.77
N SER A 89 -4.67 14.99 13.13
CA SER A 89 -3.27 15.28 12.76
C SER A 89 -2.25 14.26 13.28
N HIS A 90 -2.62 13.45 14.25
CA HIS A 90 -1.82 12.35 14.82
C HIS A 90 -2.00 11.01 14.08
N ARG A 91 -2.94 10.93 13.10
CA ARG A 91 -3.30 9.71 12.38
C ARG A 91 -2.79 9.73 10.95
N ALA A 92 -2.56 8.56 10.38
CA ALA A 92 -2.31 8.38 8.96
C ALA A 92 -2.99 7.11 8.45
N ASP A 93 -3.28 7.07 7.15
CA ASP A 93 -3.87 5.93 6.46
C ASP A 93 -2.82 5.17 5.66
N VAL A 94 -2.63 3.89 5.95
CA VAL A 94 -1.80 3.00 5.13
C VAL A 94 -2.65 2.45 3.99
N LYS A 95 -2.21 2.67 2.75
CA LYS A 95 -2.97 2.34 1.54
C LYS A 95 -2.10 1.61 0.53
N LYS A 96 -2.74 0.80 -0.33
CA LYS A 96 -2.10 0.22 -1.52
C LYS A 96 -0.78 -0.49 -1.19
N MET A 97 -0.77 -1.32 -0.13
CA MET A 97 0.34 -2.24 0.13
C MET A 97 0.24 -3.39 -0.88
N LEU A 98 1.10 -3.35 -1.88
CA LEU A 98 1.09 -4.22 -3.04
C LEU A 98 2.45 -4.88 -3.22
N VAL A 99 2.47 -6.16 -3.56
CA VAL A 99 3.67 -6.89 -3.97
C VAL A 99 3.34 -7.70 -5.21
N HIS A 100 4.09 -7.48 -6.27
CA HIS A 100 3.99 -8.23 -7.53
C HIS A 100 4.07 -9.73 -7.26
N ARG A 101 3.24 -10.56 -7.91
CA ARG A 101 3.12 -12.00 -7.62
C ARG A 101 4.45 -12.73 -7.70
N SER A 102 5.31 -12.39 -8.67
CA SER A 102 6.64 -13.00 -8.83
C SER A 102 7.63 -12.71 -7.70
N ALA A 103 7.36 -11.67 -6.89
CA ALA A 103 8.21 -11.24 -5.78
C ALA A 103 7.67 -11.63 -4.39
N ARG A 104 6.50 -12.26 -4.32
CA ARG A 104 5.89 -12.71 -3.06
C ARG A 104 6.70 -13.80 -2.37
N GLY A 105 6.47 -14.00 -1.07
CA GLY A 105 7.17 -15.00 -0.27
C GLY A 105 8.60 -14.63 0.14
N ARG A 106 9.07 -13.42 -0.18
CA ARG A 106 10.43 -12.92 0.09
C ARG A 106 10.52 -11.90 1.23
N GLY A 107 9.47 -11.75 2.04
CA GLY A 107 9.45 -10.80 3.16
C GLY A 107 9.21 -9.33 2.77
N ILE A 108 9.02 -9.03 1.47
CA ILE A 108 8.91 -7.65 0.94
C ILE A 108 7.76 -6.89 1.58
N GLY A 109 6.59 -7.52 1.72
CA GLY A 109 5.44 -6.87 2.38
C GLY A 109 5.73 -6.48 3.83
N ALA A 110 6.43 -7.35 4.58
CA ALA A 110 6.84 -7.04 5.96
C ALA A 110 7.85 -5.88 6.00
N ALA A 111 8.82 -5.85 5.10
CA ALA A 111 9.79 -4.76 5.00
C ALA A 111 9.11 -3.42 4.65
N LEU A 112 8.15 -3.42 3.72
CA LEU A 112 7.34 -2.23 3.40
C LEU A 112 6.55 -1.74 4.61
N MET A 113 5.95 -2.65 5.39
CA MET A 113 5.19 -2.29 6.59
C MET A 113 6.08 -1.70 7.69
N VAL A 114 7.27 -2.25 7.92
CA VAL A 114 8.24 -1.67 8.85
C VAL A 114 8.59 -0.25 8.43
N GLN A 115 8.92 -0.04 7.15
CA GLN A 115 9.33 1.28 6.66
C GLN A 115 8.20 2.30 6.67
N VAL A 116 6.96 1.92 6.34
CA VAL A 116 5.82 2.85 6.37
C VAL A 116 5.48 3.28 7.81
N GLU A 117 5.63 2.40 8.79
CA GLU A 117 5.48 2.74 10.21
C GLU A 117 6.57 3.70 10.68
N GLU A 118 7.83 3.52 10.25
CA GLU A 118 8.93 4.46 10.48
C GLU A 118 8.63 5.83 9.89
N GLU A 119 8.15 5.89 8.65
CA GLU A 119 7.76 7.14 8.00
C GLU A 119 6.61 7.85 8.71
N ALA A 120 5.66 7.09 9.26
CA ALA A 120 4.59 7.64 10.10
C ALA A 120 5.16 8.27 11.39
N ARG A 121 6.05 7.58 12.11
CA ARG A 121 6.71 8.12 13.32
C ARG A 121 7.47 9.41 13.04
N ARG A 122 8.28 9.44 11.99
CA ARG A 122 9.05 10.63 11.59
C ARG A 122 8.20 11.87 11.35
N ARG A 123 6.91 11.67 11.01
CA ARG A 123 5.93 12.73 10.75
C ARG A 123 4.97 12.97 11.92
N GLY A 124 5.26 12.41 13.10
CA GLY A 124 4.42 12.55 14.29
C GLY A 124 3.07 11.84 14.19
N ARG A 125 2.92 10.89 13.26
CA ARG A 125 1.71 10.08 13.09
C ARG A 125 1.86 8.80 13.89
N TRP A 126 1.32 8.80 15.10
CA TRP A 126 1.46 7.67 16.02
C TRP A 126 0.26 6.70 16.02
N LEU A 127 -0.80 7.02 15.27
CA LEU A 127 -1.91 6.10 15.00
C LEU A 127 -1.98 5.86 13.50
N VAL A 128 -1.85 4.61 13.08
CA VAL A 128 -2.00 4.20 11.69
C VAL A 128 -3.20 3.28 11.53
N VAL A 129 -3.94 3.48 10.44
CA VAL A 129 -5.18 2.75 10.13
C VAL A 129 -5.09 2.20 8.72
N LEU A 130 -5.67 1.06 8.47
CA LEU A 130 -5.86 0.50 7.13
C LEU A 130 -7.16 -0.34 7.09
N ASP A 131 -7.59 -0.62 5.88
CA ASP A 131 -8.62 -1.60 5.59
C ASP A 131 -8.06 -2.71 4.68
N THR A 132 -8.56 -3.93 4.83
CA THR A 132 -8.09 -5.10 4.10
C THR A 132 -9.15 -6.18 4.00
N VAL A 133 -9.03 -7.05 2.99
CA VAL A 133 -9.90 -8.22 2.86
C VAL A 133 -9.59 -9.24 3.97
N PRO A 134 -10.60 -9.66 4.76
CA PRO A 134 -10.39 -10.65 5.82
C PRO A 134 -9.86 -11.98 5.28
N GLY A 135 -8.93 -12.60 6.01
CA GLY A 135 -8.39 -13.93 5.68
C GLY A 135 -7.35 -13.96 4.56
N GLU A 136 -7.15 -12.85 3.83
CA GLU A 136 -6.15 -12.76 2.77
C GLU A 136 -4.72 -12.61 3.31
N ASN A 137 -3.73 -12.73 2.43
CA ASN A 137 -2.31 -12.66 2.81
C ASN A 137 -1.93 -11.35 3.50
N GLY A 138 -2.51 -10.21 3.06
CA GLY A 138 -2.32 -8.90 3.69
C GLY A 138 -2.84 -8.90 5.13
N HIS A 139 -4.06 -9.38 5.35
CA HIS A 139 -4.68 -9.47 6.67
C HIS A 139 -3.82 -10.28 7.66
N ARG A 140 -3.32 -11.46 7.23
CA ARG A 140 -2.39 -12.29 8.02
C ARG A 140 -1.06 -11.59 8.28
N LEU A 141 -0.54 -10.84 7.31
CA LEU A 141 0.68 -10.06 7.47
C LEU A 141 0.51 -8.99 8.55
N TYR A 142 -0.59 -8.24 8.53
CA TYR A 142 -0.85 -7.17 9.48
C TYR A 142 -0.94 -7.70 10.92
N PHE A 143 -1.63 -8.80 11.16
CA PHE A 143 -1.63 -9.43 12.47
C PHE A 143 -0.22 -9.82 12.95
N ARG A 144 0.60 -10.45 12.08
CA ARG A 144 1.99 -10.80 12.42
C ARG A 144 2.86 -9.56 12.68
N SER A 145 2.49 -8.41 12.11
CA SER A 145 3.17 -7.12 12.33
C SER A 145 2.62 -6.34 13.53
N GLY A 146 1.76 -6.95 14.35
CA GLY A 146 1.24 -6.36 15.60
C GLY A 146 0.07 -5.39 15.39
N TRP A 147 -0.58 -5.42 14.24
CA TRP A 147 -1.82 -4.66 14.00
C TRP A 147 -3.01 -5.33 14.67
N GLN A 148 -3.98 -4.52 15.09
CA GLN A 148 -5.22 -4.96 15.74
C GLN A 148 -6.39 -4.72 14.80
N GLN A 149 -7.39 -5.60 14.88
CA GLN A 149 -8.64 -5.46 14.13
C GLN A 149 -9.72 -4.86 15.04
N THR A 150 -10.41 -3.84 14.56
CA THR A 150 -11.59 -3.28 15.23
C THR A 150 -12.84 -4.11 14.94
N GLY A 151 -13.02 -4.53 13.68
CA GLY A 151 -14.19 -5.25 13.22
C GLY A 151 -14.16 -5.50 11.72
N ILE A 152 -15.22 -6.14 11.23
CA ILE A 152 -15.46 -6.43 9.82
C ILE A 152 -16.74 -5.71 9.39
N VAL A 153 -16.69 -5.06 8.22
CA VAL A 153 -17.85 -4.52 7.53
C VAL A 153 -18.17 -5.47 6.39
N PRO A 154 -19.36 -6.13 6.42
CA PRO A 154 -19.76 -7.04 5.35
C PRO A 154 -20.07 -6.27 4.06
N ASP A 155 -19.84 -6.91 2.92
CA ASP A 155 -20.17 -6.40 1.58
C ASP A 155 -19.62 -4.99 1.27
N TYR A 156 -18.50 -4.64 1.88
CA TYR A 156 -17.92 -3.28 1.83
C TYR A 156 -17.40 -2.88 0.44
N ALA A 157 -16.88 -3.82 -0.30
CA ALA A 157 -16.25 -3.58 -1.59
C ALA A 157 -16.53 -4.71 -2.58
N LEU A 158 -15.92 -4.62 -3.75
CA LEU A 158 -15.96 -5.67 -4.76
C LEU A 158 -14.55 -6.21 -5.04
N PHE A 159 -14.45 -7.50 -5.30
CA PHE A 159 -13.32 -8.05 -6.01
C PHE A 159 -13.31 -7.56 -7.46
N PRO A 160 -12.17 -7.61 -8.17
CA PRO A 160 -12.11 -7.19 -9.58
C PRO A 160 -13.10 -7.89 -10.49
N ASP A 161 -13.57 -9.07 -10.15
CA ASP A 161 -14.54 -9.87 -10.90
C ASP A 161 -16.03 -9.56 -10.55
N GLY A 162 -16.27 -8.59 -9.66
CA GLY A 162 -17.59 -8.12 -9.27
C GLY A 162 -18.22 -8.87 -8.08
N ARG A 163 -17.56 -9.87 -7.50
CA ARG A 163 -18.04 -10.50 -6.27
C ARG A 163 -17.91 -9.54 -5.09
N LEU A 164 -18.87 -9.52 -4.20
CA LEU A 164 -18.81 -8.76 -2.96
C LEU A 164 -17.66 -9.27 -2.07
N CYS A 165 -17.00 -8.36 -1.36
CA CYS A 165 -16.03 -8.70 -0.36
C CYS A 165 -16.20 -7.85 0.90
N ASP A 166 -15.97 -8.49 2.03
CA ASP A 166 -15.93 -7.85 3.34
C ASP A 166 -14.63 -7.06 3.51
N THR A 167 -14.62 -6.12 4.44
CA THR A 167 -13.44 -5.39 4.85
C THR A 167 -13.22 -5.47 6.35
N ALA A 168 -12.00 -5.84 6.75
CA ALA A 168 -11.52 -5.70 8.11
C ALA A 168 -10.87 -4.33 8.30
N ILE A 169 -11.33 -3.57 9.30
CA ILE A 169 -10.70 -2.31 9.70
C ILE A 169 -9.63 -2.63 10.73
N MET A 170 -8.39 -2.23 10.43
CA MET A 170 -7.23 -2.52 11.27
C MET A 170 -6.50 -1.23 11.67
N TRP A 171 -5.86 -1.27 12.83
CA TRP A 171 -5.11 -0.13 13.35
C TRP A 171 -3.89 -0.60 14.13
N LYS A 172 -2.93 0.31 14.25
CA LYS A 172 -1.76 0.12 15.12
C LYS A 172 -1.38 1.45 15.77
N ARG A 173 -1.11 1.41 17.06
CA ARG A 173 -0.49 2.54 17.77
C ARG A 173 1.02 2.35 17.71
N LEU A 174 1.69 3.37 17.21
CA LEU A 174 3.15 3.42 17.16
C LEU A 174 3.67 4.14 18.41
N ASP A 175 4.86 3.76 18.86
CA ASP A 175 5.52 4.45 19.97
C ASP A 175 5.81 5.92 19.57
N ARG A 176 5.62 6.82 20.53
CA ARG A 176 5.84 8.27 20.34
C ARG A 176 7.32 8.62 20.38
#